data_11718f39e2ef84186b3b5f9cb71eba41
#
_entry.id   11718f39e2ef84186b3b5f9cb71eba41
#
_cell.length_a   1.000
_cell.length_b   1.000
_cell.length_c   1.000
_cell.angle_alpha   90.00
_cell.angle_beta   90.00
_cell.angle_gamma   90.00
#
_symmetry.space_group_name_H-M   'P 1'
#
loop_
_entity.id
_entity.type
_entity.pdbx_description
1 polymer ?
#
loop_
_entity_poly.entity_id
_entity_poly.type
_entity_poly.pdbx_seq_one_letter_code
_entity_poly.pdbx_strand_id
1 'polypeptide(L)'
;QTYNDYLNYADSFASNPVSHELIACDYLKKNGFGNDSIIINGMPGDFFTGGHIPLKLIDNDITESNLDDRKNFIIDCYIEKHFSLWKMLKTKKNISLVRNKLINELDKFNMKNFDKKNDYIFYEYLEFMNRQSKLIMSNQRVYDFFGFEWRLPFFDYEFIEFWRNIGIADKENQKLFSQYLEKLNIGGVWKPLRKKTWVS
;
A
#
# COMPACT_ATOMS: atom_id res chain seq x y z
N GLN A 1 16.55 -15.09 -20.53
CA GLN A 1 16.65 -16.28 -19.66
C GLN A 1 16.33 -15.89 -18.20
N THR A 2 17.09 -14.99 -17.57
CA THR A 2 16.92 -14.57 -16.17
C THR A 2 15.48 -14.17 -15.81
N TYR A 3 14.77 -13.49 -16.72
CA TYR A 3 13.39 -13.10 -16.47
C TYR A 3 12.44 -14.31 -16.35
N ASN A 4 12.56 -15.28 -17.25
CA ASN A 4 11.74 -16.49 -17.19
C ASN A 4 12.07 -17.35 -15.98
N ASP A 5 13.34 -17.43 -15.61
CA ASP A 5 13.78 -18.16 -14.42
C ASP A 5 13.21 -17.51 -13.15
N TYR A 6 13.19 -16.17 -13.09
CA TYR A 6 12.56 -15.44 -12.00
C TYR A 6 11.05 -15.64 -11.96
N LEU A 7 10.35 -15.61 -13.10
CA LEU A 7 8.90 -15.84 -13.13
C LEU A 7 8.55 -17.23 -12.56
N ASN A 8 9.33 -18.23 -12.90
CA ASN A 8 9.15 -19.59 -12.37
C ASN A 8 9.43 -19.64 -10.86
N TYR A 9 10.47 -18.94 -10.40
CA TYR A 9 10.83 -18.87 -8.98
C TYR A 9 9.80 -18.12 -8.15
N ALA A 10 9.33 -16.97 -8.66
CA ALA A 10 8.48 -16.04 -7.92
C ALA A 10 7.09 -16.61 -7.62
N ASP A 11 6.61 -17.56 -8.40
CA ASP A 11 5.35 -18.27 -8.21
C ASP A 11 4.17 -17.32 -7.95
N SER A 12 3.64 -16.74 -9.02
CA SER A 12 2.77 -15.54 -9.02
C SER A 12 1.35 -15.79 -8.51
N PHE A 13 1.13 -16.59 -7.48
CA PHE A 13 -0.21 -16.88 -6.94
C PHE A 13 -0.99 -15.65 -6.45
N ALA A 14 -0.30 -14.64 -5.94
CA ALA A 14 -0.94 -13.47 -5.35
C ALA A 14 -0.89 -12.23 -6.25
N SER A 15 0.13 -12.11 -7.08
CA SER A 15 0.34 -10.97 -7.97
C SER A 15 1.37 -11.30 -9.04
N ASN A 16 1.34 -10.58 -10.16
CA ASN A 16 2.43 -10.67 -11.13
C ASN A 16 3.72 -10.16 -10.49
N PRO A 17 4.85 -10.88 -10.66
CA PRO A 17 6.14 -10.42 -10.17
C PRO A 17 6.51 -9.06 -10.78
N VAL A 18 7.00 -8.17 -9.95
CA VAL A 18 7.45 -6.85 -10.39
C VAL A 18 8.82 -6.98 -11.03
N SER A 19 8.94 -6.55 -12.28
CA SER A 19 10.14 -6.78 -13.10
C SER A 19 11.18 -5.65 -13.06
N HIS A 20 10.82 -4.46 -12.59
CA HIS A 20 11.75 -3.33 -12.60
C HIS A 20 12.92 -3.52 -11.62
N GLU A 21 12.69 -4.11 -10.45
CA GLU A 21 13.75 -4.42 -9.49
C GLU A 21 14.65 -5.57 -9.96
N LEU A 22 14.14 -6.46 -10.80
CA LEU A 22 14.89 -7.58 -11.37
C LEU A 22 16.14 -7.10 -12.10
N ILE A 23 16.01 -6.07 -12.93
CA ILE A 23 17.13 -5.51 -13.72
C ILE A 23 18.19 -4.91 -12.80
N ALA A 24 17.74 -4.20 -11.75
CA ALA A 24 18.63 -3.59 -10.77
C ALA A 24 19.40 -4.67 -9.98
N CYS A 25 18.69 -5.71 -9.52
CA CYS A 25 19.29 -6.82 -8.77
C CYS A 25 20.28 -7.63 -9.64
N ASP A 26 19.93 -7.90 -10.90
CA ASP A 26 20.84 -8.56 -11.86
C ASP A 26 22.11 -7.74 -12.09
N TYR A 27 21.96 -6.43 -12.25
CA TYR A 27 23.10 -5.52 -12.38
C TYR A 27 23.98 -5.53 -11.13
N LEU A 28 23.40 -5.41 -9.95
CA LEU A 28 24.16 -5.44 -8.69
C LEU A 28 24.92 -6.76 -8.55
N LYS A 29 24.27 -7.89 -8.81
CA LYS A 29 24.90 -9.22 -8.74
C LYS A 29 26.09 -9.36 -9.68
N LYS A 30 25.96 -8.88 -10.92
CA LYS A 30 27.05 -8.89 -11.92
C LYS A 30 28.22 -7.99 -11.56
N ASN A 31 28.00 -6.96 -10.74
CA ASN A 31 29.02 -6.03 -10.27
C ASN A 31 29.61 -6.39 -8.89
N GLY A 32 29.45 -7.62 -8.45
CA GLY A 32 30.10 -8.15 -7.26
C GLY A 32 29.39 -7.92 -5.94
N PHE A 33 28.17 -7.35 -5.96
CA PHE A 33 27.32 -7.34 -4.78
C PHE A 33 26.74 -8.74 -4.58
N GLY A 34 26.89 -9.31 -3.41
CA GLY A 34 26.57 -10.69 -3.14
C GLY A 34 25.87 -10.92 -1.82
N ASN A 35 26.10 -12.13 -1.28
CA ASN A 35 25.39 -12.63 -0.09
C ASN A 35 25.64 -11.79 1.19
N ASP A 36 26.68 -10.95 1.20
CA ASP A 36 26.99 -10.06 2.32
C ASP A 36 26.27 -8.70 2.18
N SER A 37 25.47 -8.51 1.12
CA SER A 37 24.76 -7.27 0.85
C SER A 37 23.31 -7.36 1.33
N ILE A 38 22.84 -6.33 2.03
CA ILE A 38 21.48 -6.21 2.54
C ILE A 38 20.73 -5.13 1.75
N ILE A 39 19.61 -5.50 1.16
CA ILE A 39 18.70 -4.55 0.52
C ILE A 39 17.76 -3.98 1.60
N ILE A 40 17.76 -2.68 1.77
CA ILE A 40 16.81 -1.99 2.64
C ILE A 40 15.73 -1.36 1.74
N ASN A 41 14.49 -1.87 1.84
CA ASN A 41 13.37 -1.41 1.04
C ASN A 41 12.43 -0.53 1.89
N GLY A 42 12.05 0.64 1.39
CA GLY A 42 11.16 1.59 2.06
C GLY A 42 9.67 1.22 2.03
N MET A 43 9.33 0.10 1.41
CA MET A 43 7.92 -0.38 1.42
C MET A 43 7.56 -0.98 2.78
N PRO A 44 6.32 -0.87 3.22
CA PRO A 44 5.20 -0.05 2.77
C PRO A 44 5.02 1.25 3.58
N GLY A 45 6.07 2.02 3.76
CA GLY A 45 6.05 3.23 4.61
C GLY A 45 4.93 4.21 4.26
N ASP A 46 4.69 4.43 2.98
CA ASP A 46 3.62 5.30 2.47
C ASP A 46 2.22 4.80 2.88
N PHE A 47 2.02 3.50 2.95
CA PHE A 47 0.75 2.92 3.38
C PHE A 47 0.46 3.24 4.86
N PHE A 48 1.38 2.90 5.76
CA PHE A 48 1.16 3.10 7.20
C PHE A 48 1.05 4.58 7.58
N THR A 49 1.74 5.45 6.87
CA THR A 49 1.72 6.89 7.12
C THR A 49 0.51 7.62 6.54
N GLY A 50 -0.42 6.88 5.88
CA GLY A 50 -1.69 7.40 5.39
C GLY A 50 -1.73 7.80 3.92
N GLY A 51 -0.63 7.61 3.16
CA GLY A 51 -0.56 7.95 1.73
C GLY A 51 -1.53 7.16 0.84
N HIS A 52 -2.11 6.09 1.36
CA HIS A 52 -3.06 5.26 0.62
C HIS A 52 -4.52 5.56 0.91
N ILE A 53 -4.84 6.34 1.93
CA ILE A 53 -6.22 6.66 2.31
C ILE A 53 -6.84 7.58 1.26
N PRO A 54 -7.96 7.19 0.62
CA PRO A 54 -8.64 8.06 -0.33
C PRO A 54 -9.23 9.28 0.37
N LEU A 55 -8.99 10.49 -0.17
CA LEU A 55 -9.53 11.74 0.39
C LEU A 55 -11.05 11.70 0.54
N LYS A 56 -11.77 11.04 -0.36
CA LYS A 56 -13.22 10.85 -0.25
C LYS A 56 -13.67 10.21 1.06
N LEU A 57 -12.84 9.35 1.68
CA LEU A 57 -13.16 8.74 2.98
C LEU A 57 -12.98 9.72 4.14
N ILE A 58 -12.18 10.76 3.94
CA ILE A 58 -11.90 11.79 4.93
C ILE A 58 -12.95 12.90 4.86
N ASP A 59 -13.20 13.41 3.66
CA ASP A 59 -14.06 14.58 3.38
C ASP A 59 -15.57 14.22 3.26
N ASN A 60 -15.93 12.98 3.61
CA ASN A 60 -17.26 12.48 3.34
C ASN A 60 -18.31 13.02 4.34
N ASP A 61 -19.08 14.01 3.93
CA ASP A 61 -20.24 14.59 4.63
C ASP A 61 -21.50 13.71 4.63
N ILE A 62 -21.41 12.42 4.31
CA ILE A 62 -22.58 11.53 4.37
C ILE A 62 -23.04 11.43 5.83
N THR A 63 -23.91 12.36 6.21
CA THR A 63 -24.31 12.56 7.62
C THR A 63 -25.23 11.49 8.17
N GLU A 64 -25.97 10.76 7.30
CA GLU A 64 -26.97 9.75 7.70
C GLU A 64 -26.89 8.48 6.85
N SER A 65 -25.72 7.85 6.80
CA SER A 65 -25.60 6.58 6.09
C SER A 65 -25.83 5.41 7.03
N ASN A 66 -26.70 4.48 6.63
CA ASN A 66 -26.82 3.20 7.32
C ASN A 66 -25.50 2.39 7.14
N LEU A 67 -25.38 1.29 7.87
CA LEU A 67 -24.17 0.47 7.88
C LEU A 67 -23.82 -0.08 6.48
N ASP A 68 -24.83 -0.45 5.69
CA ASP A 68 -24.61 -1.01 4.36
C ASP A 68 -24.11 0.06 3.39
N ASP A 69 -24.57 1.28 3.50
CA ASP A 69 -24.08 2.42 2.71
C ASP A 69 -22.61 2.72 3.06
N ARG A 70 -22.24 2.70 4.34
CA ARG A 70 -20.85 2.86 4.78
C ARG A 70 -19.93 1.78 4.20
N LYS A 71 -20.34 0.51 4.30
CA LYS A 71 -19.58 -0.62 3.71
C LYS A 71 -19.43 -0.46 2.20
N ASN A 72 -20.54 -0.17 1.51
CA ASN A 72 -20.53 0.00 0.07
C ASN A 72 -19.60 1.15 -0.35
N PHE A 73 -19.61 2.26 0.36
CA PHE A 73 -18.75 3.39 0.06
C PHE A 73 -17.25 3.07 0.22
N ILE A 74 -16.87 2.38 1.30
CA ILE A 74 -15.49 1.90 1.52
C ILE A 74 -15.07 0.98 0.36
N ILE A 75 -15.93 0.06 -0.03
CA ILE A 75 -15.68 -0.90 -1.11
C ILE A 75 -15.58 -0.19 -2.46
N ASP A 76 -16.40 0.83 -2.71
CA ASP A 76 -16.33 1.63 -3.95
C ASP A 76 -15.00 2.37 -4.05
N CYS A 77 -14.54 2.99 -2.97
CA CYS A 77 -13.22 3.61 -2.92
C CYS A 77 -12.10 2.58 -3.20
N TYR A 78 -12.22 1.39 -2.63
CA TYR A 78 -11.25 0.31 -2.84
C TYR A 78 -11.22 -0.18 -4.29
N ILE A 79 -12.38 -0.46 -4.88
CA ILE A 79 -12.51 -0.93 -6.27
C ILE A 79 -12.05 0.15 -7.24
N GLU A 80 -12.40 1.39 -7.01
CA GLU A 80 -11.98 2.51 -7.87
C GLU A 80 -10.45 2.60 -7.94
N LYS A 81 -9.77 2.51 -6.80
CA LYS A 81 -8.31 2.58 -6.75
C LYS A 81 -7.64 1.38 -7.39
N HIS A 82 -8.04 0.17 -7.02
CA HIS A 82 -7.28 -1.03 -7.37
C HIS A 82 -7.70 -1.68 -8.71
N PHE A 83 -8.91 -1.39 -9.19
CA PHE A 83 -9.43 -1.95 -10.44
C PHE A 83 -9.53 -0.93 -11.57
N SER A 84 -9.00 0.28 -11.38
CA SER A 84 -9.03 1.34 -12.40
C SER A 84 -8.32 0.95 -13.70
N LEU A 85 -7.23 0.18 -13.61
CA LEU A 85 -6.41 -0.26 -14.73
C LEU A 85 -6.91 -1.56 -15.40
N TRP A 86 -7.89 -2.23 -14.83
CA TRP A 86 -8.40 -3.51 -15.32
C TRP A 86 -9.43 -3.35 -16.44
N LYS A 87 -9.09 -2.62 -17.49
CA LYS A 87 -10.02 -2.21 -18.56
C LYS A 87 -10.92 -3.34 -19.06
N MET A 88 -10.35 -4.42 -19.61
CA MET A 88 -11.11 -5.55 -20.16
C MET A 88 -11.70 -6.47 -19.07
N LEU A 89 -11.07 -6.54 -17.91
CA LEU A 89 -11.54 -7.38 -16.80
C LEU A 89 -12.57 -6.66 -15.92
N LYS A 90 -12.80 -5.36 -16.10
CA LYS A 90 -13.75 -4.56 -15.33
C LYS A 90 -15.19 -4.80 -15.80
N THR A 91 -15.63 -6.05 -15.82
CA THR A 91 -16.99 -6.46 -16.15
C THR A 91 -17.89 -6.39 -14.92
N LYS A 92 -19.23 -6.26 -15.11
CA LYS A 92 -20.21 -6.31 -14.03
C LYS A 92 -20.05 -7.58 -13.19
N LYS A 93 -19.80 -8.74 -13.83
CA LYS A 93 -19.59 -10.03 -13.16
C LYS A 93 -18.36 -9.98 -12.23
N ASN A 94 -17.23 -9.52 -12.73
CA ASN A 94 -15.98 -9.48 -11.97
C ASN A 94 -16.08 -8.47 -10.81
N ILE A 95 -16.66 -7.30 -11.05
CA ILE A 95 -16.90 -6.30 -9.99
C ILE A 95 -17.80 -6.88 -8.89
N SER A 96 -18.89 -7.57 -9.26
CA SER A 96 -19.78 -8.21 -8.26
C SER A 96 -19.05 -9.28 -7.44
N LEU A 97 -18.22 -10.11 -8.08
CA LEU A 97 -17.41 -11.11 -7.39
C LEU A 97 -16.45 -10.48 -6.36
N VAL A 98 -15.74 -9.44 -6.77
CA VAL A 98 -14.81 -8.72 -5.88
C VAL A 98 -15.57 -8.06 -4.75
N ARG A 99 -16.66 -7.35 -5.05
CA ARG A 99 -17.53 -6.70 -4.07
C ARG A 99 -18.00 -7.68 -2.99
N ASN A 100 -18.53 -8.82 -3.39
CA ASN A 100 -19.01 -9.83 -2.44
C ASN A 100 -17.88 -10.34 -1.53
N LYS A 101 -16.68 -10.54 -2.05
CA LYS A 101 -15.52 -10.93 -1.22
C LYS A 101 -15.15 -9.84 -0.22
N LEU A 102 -15.17 -8.57 -0.65
CA LEU A 102 -14.85 -7.45 0.23
C LEU A 102 -15.92 -7.22 1.30
N ILE A 103 -17.21 -7.40 0.96
CA ILE A 103 -18.31 -7.39 1.94
C ILE A 103 -18.07 -8.46 3.01
N ASN A 104 -17.81 -9.70 2.61
CA ASN A 104 -17.53 -10.79 3.53
C ASN A 104 -16.34 -10.53 4.45
N GLU A 105 -15.33 -9.81 3.98
CA GLU A 105 -14.21 -9.38 4.83
C GLU A 105 -14.65 -8.33 5.85
N LEU A 106 -15.42 -7.33 5.44
CA LEU A 106 -15.93 -6.29 6.34
C LEU A 106 -16.96 -6.81 7.34
N ASP A 107 -17.73 -7.86 6.99
CA ASP A 107 -18.72 -8.49 7.88
C ASP A 107 -18.10 -9.17 9.10
N LYS A 108 -16.77 -9.41 9.07
CA LYS A 108 -16.04 -9.91 10.24
C LYS A 108 -15.94 -8.88 11.38
N PHE A 109 -16.21 -7.62 11.08
CA PHE A 109 -16.14 -6.53 12.04
C PHE A 109 -17.51 -6.05 12.47
N ASN A 110 -17.65 -5.72 13.73
CA ASN A 110 -18.84 -5.01 14.22
C ASN A 110 -18.67 -3.49 13.99
N MET A 111 -18.80 -3.07 12.73
CA MET A 111 -18.64 -1.66 12.32
C MET A 111 -19.61 -0.69 13.01
N LYS A 112 -20.73 -1.19 13.57
CA LYS A 112 -21.69 -0.38 14.34
C LYS A 112 -21.07 0.28 15.57
N ASN A 113 -20.01 -0.33 16.12
CA ASN A 113 -19.31 0.17 17.29
C ASN A 113 -18.28 1.27 16.95
N PHE A 114 -18.11 1.58 15.66
CA PHE A 114 -17.14 2.57 15.22
C PHE A 114 -17.81 3.82 14.67
N ASP A 115 -17.32 4.98 15.11
CA ASP A 115 -17.68 6.25 14.50
C ASP A 115 -17.32 6.24 13.01
N LYS A 116 -18.17 6.85 12.19
CA LYS A 116 -18.00 6.96 10.74
C LYS A 116 -16.65 7.61 10.35
N LYS A 117 -16.17 8.57 11.10
CA LYS A 117 -14.84 9.18 10.88
C LYS A 117 -13.69 8.17 10.91
N ASN A 118 -13.94 6.96 11.41
CA ASN A 118 -12.98 5.87 11.47
C ASN A 118 -13.15 4.85 10.32
N ASP A 119 -13.99 5.12 9.32
CA ASP A 119 -14.22 4.21 8.19
C ASP A 119 -12.95 3.96 7.36
N TYR A 120 -12.00 4.89 7.38
CA TYR A 120 -10.70 4.69 6.77
C TYR A 120 -9.93 3.49 7.35
N ILE A 121 -10.16 3.10 8.60
CA ILE A 121 -9.52 1.93 9.23
C ILE A 121 -9.92 0.65 8.50
N PHE A 122 -11.18 0.53 8.11
CA PHE A 122 -11.65 -0.63 7.35
C PHE A 122 -11.10 -0.66 5.93
N TYR A 123 -10.91 0.51 5.33
CA TYR A 123 -10.20 0.63 4.05
C TYR A 123 -8.74 0.20 4.18
N GLU A 124 -8.01 0.71 5.18
CA GLU A 124 -6.63 0.30 5.47
C GLU A 124 -6.53 -1.21 5.72
N TYR A 125 -7.49 -1.81 6.43
CA TYR A 125 -7.54 -3.25 6.63
C TYR A 125 -7.66 -4.01 5.31
N LEU A 126 -8.57 -3.63 4.43
CA LEU A 126 -8.72 -4.27 3.11
C LEU A 126 -7.45 -4.13 2.27
N GLU A 127 -6.83 -2.95 2.31
CA GLU A 127 -5.57 -2.67 1.61
C GLU A 127 -4.42 -3.53 2.17
N PHE A 128 -4.32 -3.62 3.50
CA PHE A 128 -3.32 -4.45 4.16
C PHE A 128 -3.46 -5.92 3.77
N MET A 129 -4.66 -6.48 3.92
CA MET A 129 -4.92 -7.90 3.67
C MET A 129 -4.76 -8.33 2.21
N ASN A 130 -4.99 -7.42 1.27
CA ASN A 130 -4.99 -7.78 -0.15
C ASN A 130 -3.79 -7.26 -0.92
N ARG A 131 -3.28 -6.07 -0.59
CA ARG A 131 -2.16 -5.48 -1.31
C ARG A 131 -0.85 -5.62 -0.53
N GLN A 132 -0.80 -5.15 0.72
CA GLN A 132 0.47 -5.12 1.45
C GLN A 132 0.96 -6.53 1.78
N SER A 133 0.10 -7.38 2.32
CA SER A 133 0.46 -8.76 2.70
C SER A 133 0.71 -9.69 1.51
N LYS A 134 0.21 -9.34 0.32
CA LYS A 134 0.35 -10.18 -0.89
C LYS A 134 1.33 -9.57 -1.88
N LEU A 135 0.97 -8.45 -2.52
CA LEU A 135 1.78 -7.84 -3.56
C LEU A 135 3.14 -7.38 -3.00
N ILE A 136 3.13 -6.60 -1.92
CA ILE A 136 4.37 -6.02 -1.38
C ILE A 136 5.31 -7.10 -0.85
N MET A 137 4.78 -8.08 -0.11
CA MET A 137 5.60 -9.18 0.40
C MET A 137 6.10 -10.10 -0.71
N SER A 138 5.27 -10.39 -1.73
CA SER A 138 5.69 -11.20 -2.87
C SER A 138 6.78 -10.53 -3.71
N ASN A 139 6.80 -9.20 -3.77
CA ASN A 139 7.83 -8.47 -4.51
C ASN A 139 9.23 -8.63 -3.91
N GLN A 140 9.35 -8.93 -2.60
CA GLN A 140 10.63 -9.14 -1.96
C GLN A 140 11.35 -10.41 -2.47
N ARG A 141 10.63 -11.34 -3.09
CA ARG A 141 11.20 -12.57 -3.66
C ARG A 141 12.26 -12.34 -4.74
N VAL A 142 12.28 -11.15 -5.36
CA VAL A 142 13.34 -10.80 -6.30
C VAL A 142 14.71 -10.76 -5.61
N TYR A 143 14.76 -10.30 -4.37
CA TYR A 143 15.99 -10.25 -3.59
C TYR A 143 16.47 -11.66 -3.23
N ASP A 144 15.54 -12.52 -2.78
CA ASP A 144 15.83 -13.93 -2.51
C ASP A 144 16.34 -14.65 -3.75
N PHE A 145 15.75 -14.39 -4.92
CA PHE A 145 16.17 -15.00 -6.19
C PHE A 145 17.63 -14.71 -6.54
N PHE A 146 18.11 -13.50 -6.23
CA PHE A 146 19.50 -13.13 -6.42
C PHE A 146 20.40 -13.43 -5.23
N GLY A 147 19.86 -13.96 -4.13
CA GLY A 147 20.60 -14.28 -2.92
C GLY A 147 21.02 -13.06 -2.11
N PHE A 148 20.23 -11.99 -2.16
CA PHE A 148 20.38 -10.85 -1.26
C PHE A 148 19.57 -11.05 0.02
N GLU A 149 20.12 -10.65 1.14
CA GLU A 149 19.28 -10.39 2.31
C GLU A 149 18.49 -9.09 2.12
N TRP A 150 17.32 -9.00 2.76
CA TRP A 150 16.50 -7.79 2.70
C TRP A 150 15.83 -7.46 4.02
N ARG A 151 15.51 -6.19 4.22
CA ARG A 151 14.82 -5.68 5.39
C ARG A 151 13.76 -4.66 4.96
N LEU A 152 12.63 -4.67 5.69
CA LEU A 152 11.52 -3.73 5.53
C LEU A 152 11.35 -2.96 6.85
N PRO A 153 12.10 -1.87 7.09
CA PRO A 153 12.06 -1.15 8.37
C PRO A 153 10.66 -0.63 8.73
N PHE A 154 9.86 -0.27 7.72
CA PHE A 154 8.49 0.20 7.92
C PHE A 154 7.48 -0.94 8.13
N PHE A 155 7.90 -2.19 8.07
CA PHE A 155 7.10 -3.36 8.44
C PHE A 155 7.43 -3.84 9.87
N ASP A 156 8.17 -3.03 10.60
CA ASP A 156 8.47 -3.28 12.01
C ASP A 156 7.22 -3.12 12.87
N TYR A 157 7.10 -3.98 13.90
CA TYR A 157 5.93 -3.98 14.78
C TYR A 157 5.75 -2.64 15.52
N GLU A 158 6.81 -2.06 16.05
CA GLU A 158 6.74 -0.79 16.80
C GLU A 158 6.31 0.36 15.89
N PHE A 159 6.80 0.38 14.65
CA PHE A 159 6.39 1.36 13.64
C PHE A 159 4.91 1.21 13.29
N ILE A 160 4.43 -0.01 13.04
CA ILE A 160 3.02 -0.29 12.74
C ILE A 160 2.13 0.11 13.92
N GLU A 161 2.52 -0.26 15.14
CA GLU A 161 1.76 0.02 16.35
C GLU A 161 1.66 1.54 16.63
N PHE A 162 2.75 2.28 16.39
CA PHE A 162 2.72 3.73 16.47
C PHE A 162 1.68 4.31 15.50
N TRP A 163 1.77 3.95 14.21
CA TRP A 163 0.88 4.50 13.18
C TRP A 163 -0.57 4.03 13.32
N ARG A 164 -0.81 2.87 13.90
CA ARG A 164 -2.15 2.38 14.21
C ARG A 164 -2.89 3.30 15.19
N ASN A 165 -2.15 3.93 16.09
CA ASN A 165 -2.69 4.85 17.10
C ASN A 165 -2.78 6.31 16.63
N ILE A 166 -2.29 6.63 15.44
CA ILE A 166 -2.38 7.98 14.87
C ILE A 166 -3.74 8.19 14.21
N GLY A 167 -4.39 9.30 14.56
CA GLY A 167 -5.69 9.67 14.00
C GLY A 167 -5.61 10.18 12.56
N ILE A 168 -6.77 10.17 11.88
CA ILE A 168 -6.87 10.52 10.46
C ILE A 168 -6.35 11.94 10.16
N ALA A 169 -6.56 12.91 11.04
CA ALA A 169 -6.11 14.29 10.86
C ALA A 169 -4.60 14.45 10.69
N ASP A 170 -3.82 13.50 11.21
CA ASP A 170 -2.37 13.46 11.11
C ASP A 170 -1.87 12.49 10.05
N LYS A 171 -2.69 11.50 9.68
CA LYS A 171 -2.43 10.58 8.57
C LYS A 171 -2.75 11.18 7.21
N GLU A 172 -3.74 12.07 7.13
CA GLU A 172 -4.17 12.68 5.88
C GLU A 172 -2.99 13.27 5.09
N ASN A 173 -2.85 12.84 3.83
CA ASN A 173 -1.73 13.26 2.95
C ASN A 173 -0.35 13.06 3.58
N GLN A 174 -0.19 12.08 4.48
CA GLN A 174 1.06 11.82 5.21
C GLN A 174 1.56 13.02 6.02
N LYS A 175 0.65 13.83 6.55
CA LYS A 175 0.95 15.12 7.19
C LYS A 175 1.99 15.00 8.30
N LEU A 176 1.74 14.14 9.30
CA LEU A 176 2.67 13.95 10.43
C LEU A 176 4.04 13.47 9.95
N PHE A 177 4.06 12.51 9.01
CA PHE A 177 5.30 11.97 8.47
C PHE A 177 6.11 13.04 7.73
N SER A 178 5.45 13.82 6.88
CA SER A 178 6.10 14.91 6.15
C SER A 178 6.67 15.98 7.10
N GLN A 179 5.89 16.38 8.11
CA GLN A 179 6.35 17.33 9.11
C GLN A 179 7.56 16.83 9.91
N TYR A 180 7.57 15.53 10.23
CA TYR A 180 8.70 14.89 10.91
C TYR A 180 9.96 14.93 10.05
N LEU A 181 9.85 14.56 8.76
CA LEU A 181 10.98 14.59 7.82
C LEU A 181 11.51 16.01 7.60
N GLU A 182 10.61 16.98 7.44
CA GLU A 182 10.97 18.40 7.30
C GLU A 182 11.68 18.94 8.54
N LYS A 183 11.19 18.58 9.73
CA LYS A 183 11.78 18.98 11.02
C LYS A 183 13.17 18.40 11.21
N LEU A 184 13.38 17.13 10.93
CA LEU A 184 14.68 16.49 11.03
C LEU A 184 15.64 16.95 9.94
N ASN A 185 15.13 17.19 8.74
CA ASN A 185 15.87 17.63 7.57
C ASN A 185 17.24 16.96 7.39
N ILE A 186 17.29 15.64 7.58
CA ILE A 186 18.52 14.86 7.49
C ILE A 186 19.11 15.03 6.09
N GLY A 187 20.39 15.39 6.02
CA GLY A 187 21.08 15.66 4.76
C GLY A 187 20.63 16.94 4.03
N GLY A 188 19.73 17.74 4.61
CA GLY A 188 19.23 18.99 4.01
C GLY A 188 18.30 18.80 2.80
N VAL A 189 17.79 17.58 2.58
CA VAL A 189 17.02 17.21 1.38
C VAL A 189 15.50 17.37 1.54
N TRP A 190 15.01 17.56 2.76
CA TRP A 190 13.59 17.62 3.11
C TRP A 190 13.04 19.05 3.19
N LYS A 191 13.67 20.02 2.53
CA LYS A 191 13.08 21.35 2.41
C LYS A 191 11.84 21.25 1.54
N PRO A 192 10.73 21.94 1.89
CA PRO A 192 9.56 21.92 1.05
C PRO A 192 9.94 22.36 -0.36
N LEU A 193 9.81 21.44 -1.31
CA LEU A 193 9.94 21.78 -2.72
C LEU A 193 8.90 22.88 -2.98
N ARG A 194 9.36 24.10 -3.27
CA ARG A 194 8.46 25.14 -3.77
C ARG A 194 7.63 24.49 -4.87
N LYS A 195 6.31 24.40 -4.71
CA LYS A 195 5.42 23.90 -5.75
C LYS A 195 5.78 24.64 -7.02
N LYS A 196 6.52 24.01 -7.93
CA LYS A 196 6.60 24.50 -9.30
C LYS A 196 5.18 24.33 -9.83
N THR A 197 4.43 25.44 -9.89
CA THR A 197 3.22 25.49 -10.69
C THR A 197 3.65 25.15 -12.11
N TRP A 198 3.34 23.94 -12.54
CA TRP A 198 3.38 23.61 -13.94
C TRP A 198 2.28 24.44 -14.57
N VAL A 199 2.66 25.56 -15.16
CA VAL A 199 1.77 26.32 -16.03
C VAL A 199 1.57 25.44 -17.26
N SER A 200 0.35 24.94 -17.42
CA SER A 200 -0.13 24.23 -18.61
C SER A 200 -0.12 25.13 -19.83
#